data_b94ae6c0bd3b956ecb3e1444ffbf2185
#
_entry.id   b94ae6c0bd3b956ecb3e1444ffbf2185
#
_cell.length_a   1.000
_cell.length_b   1.000
_cell.length_c   1.000
_cell.angle_alpha   90.00
_cell.angle_beta   90.00
_cell.angle_gamma   90.00
#
_symmetry.space_group_name_H-M   'P 1'
#
loop_
_entity.id
_entity.type
_entity.pdbx_description
1 polymer ?
#
loop_
_entity_poly.entity_id
_entity_poly.type
_entity_poly.pdbx_seq_one_letter_code
_entity_poly.pdbx_strand_id
1 'polypeptide(L)'
;IYDFENHQNQLDFLLNTKLDALNPNAKIYAAFAISNIFHKKRNFKKSAEYLKIANLECLKQKQSDYSLKINNAEFYRLLKVEKQKFEEPNSTRNMIFIVGMPRSGSTLLENILSLNLEVTDMGEVTFLEESLKEIDNIENVFSAYNKKVNHQFKLSSTYTDKNLFNYMYCSIIFNFFPNAKIIHCLRNPLDNILSIYRSNFLHQPFSSSLTDISNLYIHHFKIMQEYKEKYGEIIFDFCYEDLIKNPNIII
;
A
#
# COMPACT_ATOMS: atom_id res chain seq x y z
N ILE A 1 -0.06 -1.34 -22.75
CA ILE A 1 0.41 -2.62 -23.34
C ILE A 1 1.68 -2.26 -24.09
N TYR A 2 2.85 -2.63 -23.52
CA TYR A 2 4.13 -2.45 -24.20
C TYR A 2 4.17 -3.41 -25.37
N ASP A 3 4.29 -2.88 -26.57
CA ASP A 3 4.47 -3.64 -27.81
C ASP A 3 5.90 -4.19 -27.83
N PHE A 4 6.03 -5.48 -27.50
CA PHE A 4 7.32 -6.14 -27.36
C PHE A 4 8.04 -6.35 -28.70
N GLU A 5 7.32 -6.39 -29.82
CA GLU A 5 7.91 -6.62 -31.14
C GLU A 5 8.70 -5.40 -31.64
N ASN A 6 8.25 -4.19 -31.29
CA ASN A 6 8.95 -2.96 -31.66
C ASN A 6 10.18 -2.62 -30.80
N HIS A 7 10.46 -3.38 -29.72
CA HIS A 7 11.52 -3.09 -28.77
C HIS A 7 12.61 -4.16 -28.71
N GLN A 8 12.71 -5.04 -29.74
CA GLN A 8 13.67 -6.12 -29.76
C GLN A 8 15.12 -5.63 -29.60
N ASN A 9 15.48 -4.54 -30.28
CA ASN A 9 16.82 -3.95 -30.17
C ASN A 9 17.15 -3.43 -28.76
N GLN A 10 16.18 -2.85 -28.08
CA GLN A 10 16.35 -2.40 -26.69
C GLN A 10 16.46 -3.60 -25.73
N LEU A 11 15.72 -4.66 -26.01
CA LEU A 11 15.77 -5.90 -25.29
C LEU A 11 17.15 -6.56 -25.42
N ASP A 12 17.64 -6.67 -26.65
CA ASP A 12 18.94 -7.28 -26.93
C ASP A 12 20.08 -6.44 -26.34
N PHE A 13 19.95 -5.12 -26.37
CA PHE A 13 20.87 -4.21 -25.68
C PHE A 13 20.90 -4.49 -24.17
N LEU A 14 19.73 -4.55 -23.51
CA LEU A 14 19.64 -4.85 -22.09
C LEU A 14 20.20 -6.23 -21.73
N LEU A 15 19.88 -7.25 -22.53
CA LEU A 15 20.35 -8.62 -22.30
C LEU A 15 21.86 -8.78 -22.51
N ASN A 16 22.46 -7.97 -23.39
CA ASN A 16 23.90 -7.95 -23.64
C ASN A 16 24.66 -6.98 -22.73
N THR A 17 23.97 -6.20 -21.91
CA THR A 17 24.60 -5.25 -20.98
C THR A 17 25.34 -6.01 -19.88
N LYS A 18 26.64 -5.71 -19.72
CA LYS A 18 27.43 -6.21 -18.59
C LYS A 18 27.02 -5.46 -17.31
N LEU A 19 26.16 -6.06 -16.51
CA LEU A 19 25.62 -5.43 -15.29
C LEU A 19 26.72 -4.95 -14.33
N ASP A 20 27.86 -5.64 -14.28
CA ASP A 20 28.97 -5.27 -13.38
C ASP A 20 29.76 -4.03 -13.85
N ALA A 21 29.56 -3.59 -15.10
CA ALA A 21 30.14 -2.35 -15.61
C ALA A 21 29.24 -1.13 -15.33
N LEU A 22 28.03 -1.33 -14.81
CA LEU A 22 27.09 -0.25 -14.51
C LEU A 22 27.33 0.31 -13.10
N ASN A 23 26.98 1.59 -12.91
CA ASN A 23 26.86 2.14 -11.57
C ASN A 23 25.72 1.42 -10.81
N PRO A 24 25.70 1.44 -9.47
CA PRO A 24 24.77 0.67 -8.66
C PRO A 24 23.29 0.92 -9.01
N ASN A 25 22.88 2.17 -9.23
CA ASN A 25 21.48 2.49 -9.58
C ASN A 25 21.11 1.94 -10.97
N ALA A 26 21.96 2.14 -11.97
CA ALA A 26 21.74 1.62 -13.30
C ALA A 26 21.67 0.07 -13.29
N LYS A 27 22.52 -0.58 -12.47
CA LYS A 27 22.53 -2.04 -12.28
C LYS A 27 21.18 -2.53 -11.70
N ILE A 28 20.63 -1.84 -10.69
CA ILE A 28 19.32 -2.16 -10.11
C ILE A 28 18.23 -2.09 -11.18
N TYR A 29 18.12 -0.96 -11.88
CA TYR A 29 17.09 -0.79 -12.90
C TYR A 29 17.20 -1.80 -14.04
N ALA A 30 18.42 -2.03 -14.54
CA ALA A 30 18.65 -3.00 -15.59
C ALA A 30 18.28 -4.42 -15.15
N ALA A 31 18.69 -4.83 -13.95
CA ALA A 31 18.39 -6.16 -13.44
C ALA A 31 16.88 -6.38 -13.22
N PHE A 32 16.13 -5.39 -12.68
CA PHE A 32 14.67 -5.47 -12.60
C PHE A 32 14.03 -5.55 -13.99
N ALA A 33 14.49 -4.75 -14.95
CA ALA A 33 13.98 -4.77 -16.33
C ALA A 33 14.19 -6.14 -16.97
N ILE A 34 15.42 -6.68 -16.91
CA ILE A 34 15.75 -8.00 -17.44
C ILE A 34 14.91 -9.10 -16.76
N SER A 35 14.77 -9.04 -15.43
CA SER A 35 13.91 -9.97 -14.70
C SER A 35 12.48 -9.96 -15.22
N ASN A 36 11.90 -8.78 -15.43
CA ASN A 36 10.54 -8.63 -15.96
C ASN A 36 10.40 -9.18 -17.37
N ILE A 37 11.40 -8.98 -18.22
CA ILE A 37 11.46 -9.55 -19.58
C ILE A 37 11.42 -11.08 -19.53
N PHE A 38 12.30 -11.71 -18.74
CA PHE A 38 12.30 -13.15 -18.60
C PHE A 38 11.01 -13.70 -18.00
N HIS A 39 10.41 -12.97 -17.07
CA HIS A 39 9.11 -13.36 -16.52
C HIS A 39 8.01 -13.39 -17.59
N LYS A 40 7.93 -12.35 -18.43
CA LYS A 40 6.98 -12.30 -19.55
C LYS A 40 7.23 -13.41 -20.58
N LYS A 41 8.51 -13.75 -20.81
CA LYS A 41 8.90 -14.90 -21.63
C LYS A 41 8.69 -16.26 -20.94
N ARG A 42 8.09 -16.29 -19.74
CA ARG A 42 7.88 -17.48 -18.89
C ARG A 42 9.17 -18.23 -18.54
N ASN A 43 10.32 -17.59 -18.65
CA ASN A 43 11.59 -18.13 -18.15
C ASN A 43 11.78 -17.70 -16.69
N PHE A 44 11.03 -18.36 -15.81
CA PHE A 44 10.98 -17.99 -14.39
C PHE A 44 12.32 -18.18 -13.68
N LYS A 45 13.15 -19.14 -14.11
CA LYS A 45 14.47 -19.36 -13.53
C LYS A 45 15.37 -18.13 -13.76
N LYS A 46 15.53 -17.70 -15.01
CA LYS A 46 16.32 -16.49 -15.32
C LYS A 46 15.72 -15.25 -14.70
N SER A 47 14.38 -15.12 -14.70
CA SER A 47 13.70 -14.02 -14.02
C SER A 47 14.10 -13.94 -12.53
N ALA A 48 14.09 -15.07 -11.83
CA ALA A 48 14.46 -15.12 -10.41
C ALA A 48 15.95 -14.77 -10.17
N GLU A 49 16.85 -15.21 -11.06
CA GLU A 49 18.29 -14.89 -10.98
C GLU A 49 18.52 -13.37 -11.05
N TYR A 50 17.94 -12.69 -12.05
CA TYR A 50 18.07 -11.24 -12.20
C TYR A 50 17.35 -10.46 -11.10
N LEU A 51 16.20 -10.96 -10.64
CA LEU A 51 15.47 -10.39 -9.51
C LEU A 51 16.30 -10.42 -8.24
N LYS A 52 17.01 -11.53 -7.99
CA LYS A 52 17.94 -11.65 -6.87
C LYS A 52 19.09 -10.66 -6.98
N ILE A 53 19.68 -10.48 -8.19
CA ILE A 53 20.74 -9.49 -8.42
C ILE A 53 20.23 -8.08 -8.09
N ALA A 54 19.04 -7.68 -8.59
CA ALA A 54 18.47 -6.38 -8.36
C ALA A 54 18.27 -6.11 -6.86
N ASN A 55 17.63 -7.02 -6.14
CA ASN A 55 17.33 -6.84 -4.73
C ASN A 55 18.60 -6.89 -3.84
N LEU A 56 19.57 -7.74 -4.16
CA LEU A 56 20.86 -7.73 -3.45
C LEU A 56 21.59 -6.40 -3.64
N GLU A 57 21.52 -5.79 -4.82
CA GLU A 57 22.14 -4.49 -5.06
C GLU A 57 21.40 -3.37 -4.29
N CYS A 58 20.06 -3.44 -4.19
CA CYS A 58 19.29 -2.55 -3.32
C CYS A 58 19.73 -2.67 -1.85
N LEU A 59 19.88 -3.90 -1.35
CA LEU A 59 20.28 -4.17 0.04
C LEU A 59 21.70 -3.68 0.37
N LYS A 60 22.60 -3.63 -0.62
CA LYS A 60 23.92 -3.02 -0.45
C LYS A 60 23.86 -1.52 -0.29
N GLN A 61 22.94 -0.85 -0.97
CA GLN A 61 22.75 0.60 -0.86
C GLN A 61 22.02 1.00 0.42
N LYS A 62 21.01 0.23 0.79
CA LYS A 62 20.22 0.46 1.98
C LYS A 62 19.77 -0.87 2.58
N GLN A 63 20.17 -1.09 3.82
CA GLN A 63 19.73 -2.28 4.56
C GLN A 63 18.21 -2.32 4.66
N SER A 64 17.64 -3.52 4.52
CA SER A 64 16.22 -3.74 4.72
C SER A 64 15.83 -3.42 6.17
N ASP A 65 14.77 -2.64 6.33
CA ASP A 65 14.24 -2.32 7.64
C ASP A 65 12.71 -2.16 7.56
N TYR A 66 12.03 -2.90 8.40
CA TYR A 66 10.57 -2.83 8.59
C TYR A 66 10.19 -2.51 10.05
N SER A 67 11.18 -2.37 10.94
CA SER A 67 10.98 -2.21 12.37
C SER A 67 10.14 -0.98 12.70
N LEU A 68 10.36 0.14 12.02
CA LEU A 68 9.58 1.37 12.23
C LEU A 68 8.08 1.14 11.97
N LYS A 69 7.74 0.36 10.92
CA LYS A 69 6.34 0.06 10.63
C LYS A 69 5.70 -0.82 11.70
N ILE A 70 6.43 -1.82 12.17
CA ILE A 70 5.96 -2.67 13.27
C ILE A 70 5.83 -1.87 14.55
N ASN A 71 6.84 -1.10 14.93
CA ASN A 71 6.82 -0.30 16.16
C ASN A 71 5.66 0.71 16.16
N ASN A 72 5.42 1.40 15.05
CA ASN A 72 4.28 2.31 14.93
C ASN A 72 2.95 1.56 15.05
N ALA A 73 2.81 0.42 14.36
CA ALA A 73 1.59 -0.36 14.43
C ALA A 73 1.29 -0.85 15.85
N GLU A 74 2.31 -1.36 16.56
CA GLU A 74 2.18 -1.79 17.95
C GLU A 74 1.86 -0.63 18.89
N PHE A 75 2.50 0.53 18.70
CA PHE A 75 2.21 1.73 19.50
C PHE A 75 0.74 2.12 19.39
N TYR A 76 0.21 2.27 18.17
CA TYR A 76 -1.19 2.69 17.98
C TYR A 76 -2.19 1.58 18.33
N ARG A 77 -1.83 0.31 18.20
CA ARG A 77 -2.64 -0.83 18.64
C ARG A 77 -2.86 -0.82 20.15
N LEU A 78 -1.81 -0.51 20.90
CA LEU A 78 -1.83 -0.48 22.37
C LEU A 78 -2.38 0.84 22.94
N LEU A 79 -2.49 1.87 22.12
CA LEU A 79 -2.97 3.18 22.57
C LEU A 79 -4.42 3.07 23.04
N LYS A 80 -4.63 3.37 24.31
CA LYS A 80 -5.97 3.42 24.90
C LYS A 80 -6.55 4.81 24.63
N VAL A 81 -7.51 4.88 23.72
CA VAL A 81 -8.25 6.09 23.40
C VAL A 81 -9.74 5.83 23.57
N GLU A 82 -10.46 6.81 24.08
CA GLU A 82 -11.90 6.76 24.17
C GLU A 82 -12.52 7.28 22.87
N LYS A 83 -13.66 6.70 22.49
CA LYS A 83 -14.39 7.12 21.31
C LYS A 83 -14.88 8.54 21.50
N GLN A 84 -14.50 9.45 20.62
CA GLN A 84 -14.96 10.81 20.62
C GLN A 84 -16.47 10.85 20.34
N LYS A 85 -17.21 11.58 21.17
CA LYS A 85 -18.62 11.88 20.91
C LYS A 85 -18.67 13.08 19.99
N PHE A 86 -19.17 12.89 18.79
CA PHE A 86 -19.42 13.98 17.87
C PHE A 86 -20.84 14.51 18.11
N GLU A 87 -20.94 15.79 18.46
CA GLU A 87 -22.22 16.47 18.50
C GLU A 87 -22.70 16.64 17.06
N GLU A 88 -23.85 16.02 16.75
CA GLU A 88 -24.58 16.04 15.46
C GLU A 88 -23.78 16.19 14.15
N PRO A 89 -24.02 15.37 13.13
CA PRO A 89 -23.22 15.29 11.92
C PRO A 89 -23.62 16.36 10.88
N ASN A 90 -23.57 17.63 11.19
CA ASN A 90 -23.98 18.67 10.23
C ASN A 90 -22.99 18.95 9.10
N SER A 91 -22.01 18.11 8.87
CA SER A 91 -21.11 18.17 7.68
C SER A 91 -20.06 17.08 7.65
N THR A 92 -20.32 15.91 8.20
CA THR A 92 -19.29 14.85 8.22
C THR A 92 -19.27 14.17 6.87
N ARG A 93 -18.18 14.38 6.15
CA ARG A 93 -17.84 13.64 4.93
C ARG A 93 -17.68 12.18 5.26
N ASN A 94 -18.06 11.34 4.33
CA ASN A 94 -17.74 9.93 4.40
C ASN A 94 -16.28 9.74 4.01
N MET A 95 -15.53 9.03 4.85
CA MET A 95 -14.14 8.68 4.58
C MET A 95 -14.02 7.17 4.42
N ILE A 96 -13.43 6.74 3.31
CA ILE A 96 -13.11 5.34 3.04
C ILE A 96 -11.58 5.20 3.07
N PHE A 97 -11.06 4.58 4.12
CA PHE A 97 -9.65 4.26 4.22
C PHE A 97 -9.38 2.90 3.58
N ILE A 98 -8.58 2.88 2.52
CA ILE A 98 -8.17 1.65 1.84
C ILE A 98 -6.81 1.26 2.41
N VAL A 99 -6.77 0.16 3.15
CA VAL A 99 -5.60 -0.30 3.90
C VAL A 99 -5.16 -1.70 3.49
N GLY A 100 -3.93 -2.06 3.80
CA GLY A 100 -3.41 -3.40 3.49
C GLY A 100 -1.92 -3.41 3.19
N MET A 101 -1.48 -4.46 2.52
CA MET A 101 -0.11 -4.52 2.01
C MET A 101 -0.03 -3.95 0.59
N PRO A 102 1.11 -3.34 0.18
CA PRO A 102 1.32 -2.97 -1.21
C PRO A 102 1.06 -4.15 -2.16
N ARG A 103 0.59 -3.87 -3.36
CA ARG A 103 0.29 -4.88 -4.40
C ARG A 103 -0.88 -5.81 -4.10
N SER A 104 -1.77 -5.43 -3.20
CA SER A 104 -2.99 -6.18 -2.86
C SER A 104 -4.20 -5.89 -3.78
N GLY A 105 -4.04 -5.05 -4.81
CA GLY A 105 -5.14 -4.68 -5.71
C GLY A 105 -5.87 -3.38 -5.33
N SER A 106 -5.36 -2.66 -4.35
CA SER A 106 -5.94 -1.43 -3.82
C SER A 106 -6.16 -0.32 -4.86
N THR A 107 -5.27 -0.18 -5.85
CA THR A 107 -5.44 0.80 -6.93
C THR A 107 -6.62 0.44 -7.84
N LEU A 108 -6.81 -0.85 -8.13
CA LEU A 108 -7.96 -1.31 -8.90
C LEU A 108 -9.26 -1.03 -8.13
N LEU A 109 -9.28 -1.33 -6.84
CA LEU A 109 -10.43 -1.03 -5.97
C LEU A 109 -10.74 0.46 -5.95
N GLU A 110 -9.75 1.33 -5.72
CA GLU A 110 -9.95 2.78 -5.68
C GLU A 110 -10.51 3.31 -7.02
N ASN A 111 -9.96 2.84 -8.14
CA ASN A 111 -10.48 3.20 -9.47
C ASN A 111 -11.94 2.76 -9.67
N ILE A 112 -12.33 1.62 -9.13
CA ILE A 112 -13.73 1.16 -9.19
C ILE A 112 -14.63 2.06 -8.34
N LEU A 113 -14.21 2.38 -7.11
CA LEU A 113 -14.99 3.26 -6.23
C LEU A 113 -15.15 4.66 -6.84
N SER A 114 -14.12 5.18 -7.50
CA SER A 114 -14.12 6.51 -8.13
C SER A 114 -14.93 6.58 -9.45
N LEU A 115 -15.47 5.45 -9.93
CA LEU A 115 -16.50 5.49 -11.00
C LEU A 115 -17.79 6.13 -10.51
N ASN A 116 -18.05 6.13 -9.21
CA ASN A 116 -19.14 6.91 -8.62
C ASN A 116 -18.72 8.39 -8.54
N LEU A 117 -19.47 9.27 -9.17
CA LEU A 117 -19.18 10.71 -9.25
C LEU A 117 -19.19 11.43 -7.88
N GLU A 118 -19.78 10.81 -6.85
CA GLU A 118 -19.79 11.32 -5.48
C GLU A 118 -18.53 10.92 -4.69
N VAL A 119 -17.65 10.11 -5.26
CA VAL A 119 -16.42 9.64 -4.65
C VAL A 119 -15.22 10.36 -5.27
N THR A 120 -14.44 11.01 -4.41
CA THR A 120 -13.16 11.62 -4.81
C THR A 120 -12.02 10.75 -4.30
N ASP A 121 -11.20 10.24 -5.23
CA ASP A 121 -9.98 9.53 -4.93
C ASP A 121 -8.88 10.52 -4.51
N MET A 122 -8.29 10.28 -3.34
CA MET A 122 -7.15 11.08 -2.87
C MET A 122 -5.81 10.36 -3.11
N GLY A 123 -5.85 9.10 -3.52
CA GLY A 123 -4.64 8.30 -3.74
C GLY A 123 -3.87 8.02 -2.44
N GLU A 124 -2.56 7.98 -2.54
CA GLU A 124 -1.65 7.63 -1.43
C GLU A 124 -1.21 8.86 -0.63
N VAL A 125 -2.19 9.63 -0.11
CA VAL A 125 -1.90 10.79 0.75
C VAL A 125 -1.37 10.37 2.11
N THR A 126 -0.54 11.22 2.72
CA THR A 126 0.07 11.00 4.04
C THR A 126 -0.61 11.80 5.15
N PHE A 127 -1.81 12.31 4.89
CA PHE A 127 -2.48 13.29 5.75
C PHE A 127 -2.74 12.79 7.18
N LEU A 128 -3.08 11.50 7.34
CA LEU A 128 -3.32 10.96 8.67
C LEU A 128 -2.02 10.94 9.50
N GLU A 129 -0.94 10.43 8.93
CA GLU A 129 0.37 10.40 9.57
C GLU A 129 0.89 11.81 9.88
N GLU A 130 0.75 12.73 8.91
CA GLU A 130 1.15 14.13 9.09
C GLU A 130 0.32 14.81 10.19
N SER A 131 -1.00 14.61 10.19
CA SER A 131 -1.87 15.18 11.19
C SER A 131 -1.52 14.70 12.61
N LEU A 132 -1.21 13.40 12.76
CA LEU A 132 -0.75 12.84 14.03
C LEU A 132 0.58 13.41 14.52
N LYS A 133 1.45 13.86 13.61
CA LYS A 133 2.73 14.50 13.96
C LYS A 133 2.59 15.99 14.31
N GLU A 134 1.55 16.65 13.83
CA GLU A 134 1.34 18.10 13.97
C GLU A 134 0.51 18.49 15.20
N ILE A 135 -0.22 17.54 15.79
CA ILE A 135 -1.14 17.82 16.90
C ILE A 135 -0.51 17.53 18.27
N ASP A 136 -0.81 18.37 19.26
CA ASP A 136 -0.45 18.13 20.66
C ASP A 136 -1.50 17.25 21.37
N ASN A 137 -2.77 17.31 20.95
CA ASN A 137 -3.88 16.51 21.48
C ASN A 137 -4.50 15.66 20.36
N ILE A 138 -4.59 14.36 20.60
CA ILE A 138 -5.10 13.38 19.63
C ILE A 138 -6.56 13.65 19.21
N GLU A 139 -7.36 14.30 20.07
CA GLU A 139 -8.73 14.70 19.76
C GLU A 139 -8.83 15.65 18.55
N ASN A 140 -7.73 16.34 18.23
CA ASN A 140 -7.67 17.27 17.11
C ASN A 140 -7.33 16.60 15.78
N VAL A 141 -7.09 15.28 15.75
CA VAL A 141 -6.61 14.58 14.54
C VAL A 141 -7.58 14.71 13.38
N PHE A 142 -8.87 14.57 13.62
CA PHE A 142 -9.90 14.71 12.58
C PHE A 142 -9.94 16.13 11.98
N SER A 143 -9.85 17.17 12.83
CA SER A 143 -9.82 18.56 12.38
C SER A 143 -8.58 18.87 11.54
N ALA A 144 -7.40 18.42 12.00
CA ALA A 144 -6.14 18.59 11.29
C ALA A 144 -6.15 17.88 9.92
N TYR A 145 -6.65 16.65 9.89
CA TYR A 145 -6.81 15.87 8.66
C TYR A 145 -7.76 16.58 7.67
N ASN A 146 -8.94 16.98 8.12
CA ASN A 146 -9.92 17.67 7.28
C ASN A 146 -9.40 19.00 6.71
N LYS A 147 -8.58 19.73 7.47
CA LYS A 147 -7.93 20.94 6.96
C LYS A 147 -7.05 20.64 5.75
N LYS A 148 -6.29 19.55 5.77
CA LYS A 148 -5.45 19.11 4.64
C LYS A 148 -6.31 18.68 3.44
N VAL A 149 -7.37 17.91 3.66
CA VAL A 149 -8.32 17.50 2.61
C VAL A 149 -8.94 18.74 1.95
N ASN A 150 -9.43 19.70 2.74
CA ASN A 150 -10.05 20.93 2.23
C ASN A 150 -9.09 21.80 1.41
N HIS A 151 -7.81 21.76 1.75
CA HIS A 151 -6.79 22.54 1.04
C HIS A 151 -6.46 21.96 -0.33
N GLN A 152 -6.48 20.62 -0.48
CA GLN A 152 -6.01 19.96 -1.70
C GLN A 152 -7.12 19.44 -2.62
N PHE A 153 -8.29 19.14 -2.06
CA PHE A 153 -9.36 18.49 -2.81
C PHE A 153 -10.64 19.35 -2.84
N LYS A 154 -11.39 19.24 -3.95
CA LYS A 154 -12.70 19.86 -4.07
C LYS A 154 -13.68 19.19 -3.11
N LEU A 155 -14.73 19.92 -2.73
CA LEU A 155 -15.80 19.38 -1.89
C LEU A 155 -16.48 18.18 -2.56
N SER A 156 -16.55 17.08 -1.84
CA SER A 156 -17.22 15.84 -2.24
C SER A 156 -17.97 15.25 -1.04
N SER A 157 -18.93 14.38 -1.28
CA SER A 157 -19.66 13.66 -0.24
C SER A 157 -18.83 12.54 0.38
N THR A 158 -17.97 11.92 -0.42
CA THR A 158 -17.13 10.78 -0.02
C THR A 158 -15.72 10.92 -0.56
N TYR A 159 -14.73 10.56 0.24
CA TYR A 159 -13.32 10.53 -0.16
C TYR A 159 -12.72 9.16 0.12
N THR A 160 -11.80 8.72 -0.74
CA THR A 160 -10.94 7.56 -0.47
C THR A 160 -9.54 8.02 -0.11
N ASP A 161 -8.97 7.46 0.96
CA ASP A 161 -7.57 7.58 1.34
C ASP A 161 -6.93 6.20 1.21
N LYS A 162 -6.09 6.03 0.17
CA LYS A 162 -5.47 4.75 -0.16
C LYS A 162 -4.01 4.68 0.34
N ASN A 163 -3.71 5.26 1.47
CA ASN A 163 -2.44 4.98 2.11
C ASN A 163 -2.54 3.63 2.84
N LEU A 164 -1.98 2.61 2.22
CA LEU A 164 -2.12 1.23 2.69
C LEU A 164 -1.61 1.02 4.11
N PHE A 165 -0.62 1.80 4.53
CA PHE A 165 -0.08 1.74 5.89
C PHE A 165 -0.96 2.43 6.94
N ASN A 166 -2.06 3.06 6.55
CA ASN A 166 -3.07 3.52 7.49
C ASN A 166 -3.72 2.38 8.31
N TYR A 167 -3.45 1.11 7.98
CA TYR A 167 -3.83 -0.01 8.85
C TYR A 167 -3.27 0.13 10.27
N MET A 168 -2.11 0.77 10.42
CA MET A 168 -1.52 1.03 11.73
C MET A 168 -2.38 1.92 12.62
N TYR A 169 -3.25 2.72 12.02
CA TYR A 169 -4.06 3.76 12.67
C TYR A 169 -5.55 3.38 12.77
N CYS A 170 -5.94 2.11 12.56
CA CYS A 170 -7.36 1.72 12.62
C CYS A 170 -8.04 2.09 13.92
N SER A 171 -7.33 2.02 15.07
CA SER A 171 -7.87 2.48 16.36
C SER A 171 -8.16 4.00 16.37
N ILE A 172 -7.32 4.80 15.73
CA ILE A 172 -7.51 6.26 15.63
C ILE A 172 -8.68 6.56 14.69
N ILE A 173 -8.72 5.88 13.53
CA ILE A 173 -9.82 6.05 12.56
C ILE A 173 -11.16 5.73 13.22
N PHE A 174 -11.26 4.61 13.94
CA PHE A 174 -12.49 4.22 14.63
C PHE A 174 -12.94 5.24 15.69
N ASN A 175 -12.00 5.76 16.47
CA ASN A 175 -12.35 6.60 17.62
C ASN A 175 -12.55 8.08 17.25
N PHE A 176 -11.89 8.59 16.20
CA PHE A 176 -11.85 10.02 15.90
C PHE A 176 -12.41 10.41 14.53
N PHE A 177 -12.76 9.47 13.67
CA PHE A 177 -13.32 9.77 12.34
C PHE A 177 -14.78 9.34 12.27
N PRO A 178 -15.73 10.28 12.37
CA PRO A 178 -17.15 9.94 12.23
C PRO A 178 -17.43 9.47 10.80
N ASN A 179 -18.30 8.47 10.67
CA ASN A 179 -18.70 7.86 9.38
C ASN A 179 -17.54 7.27 8.55
N ALA A 180 -16.37 7.04 9.15
CA ALA A 180 -15.28 6.37 8.47
C ALA A 180 -15.61 4.89 8.23
N LYS A 181 -15.18 4.40 7.07
CA LYS A 181 -15.14 2.98 6.72
C LYS A 181 -13.71 2.60 6.35
N ILE A 182 -13.34 1.37 6.64
CA ILE A 182 -12.03 0.83 6.32
C ILE A 182 -12.23 -0.36 5.39
N ILE A 183 -11.57 -0.34 4.23
CA ILE A 183 -11.51 -1.49 3.33
C ILE A 183 -10.12 -2.10 3.44
N HIS A 184 -10.07 -3.30 3.98
CA HIS A 184 -8.84 -4.07 4.12
C HIS A 184 -8.61 -4.92 2.88
N CYS A 185 -7.64 -4.52 2.06
CA CYS A 185 -7.29 -5.23 0.84
C CYS A 185 -6.45 -6.46 1.12
N LEU A 186 -7.00 -7.61 0.73
CA LEU A 186 -6.39 -8.93 0.84
C LEU A 186 -6.02 -9.47 -0.54
N ARG A 187 -4.93 -10.22 -0.58
CA ARG A 187 -4.47 -10.98 -1.73
C ARG A 187 -3.79 -12.26 -1.25
N ASN A 188 -3.74 -13.29 -2.10
CA ASN A 188 -2.95 -14.48 -1.78
C ASN A 188 -1.56 -14.08 -1.25
N PRO A 189 -1.14 -14.56 -0.06
CA PRO A 189 0.09 -14.11 0.59
C PRO A 189 1.34 -14.27 -0.28
N LEU A 190 1.48 -15.41 -0.95
CA LEU A 190 2.66 -15.69 -1.78
C LEU A 190 2.70 -14.78 -3.01
N ASP A 191 1.56 -14.56 -3.66
CA ASP A 191 1.45 -13.67 -4.80
C ASP A 191 1.70 -12.22 -4.42
N ASN A 192 1.23 -11.81 -3.24
CA ASN A 192 1.44 -10.46 -2.71
C ASN A 192 2.92 -10.22 -2.41
N ILE A 193 3.54 -11.10 -1.61
CA ILE A 193 4.95 -11.04 -1.23
C ILE A 193 5.85 -11.03 -2.46
N LEU A 194 5.62 -11.94 -3.41
CA LEU A 194 6.39 -11.99 -4.65
C LEU A 194 6.18 -10.75 -5.50
N SER A 195 4.97 -10.21 -5.56
CA SER A 195 4.67 -8.97 -6.29
C SER A 195 5.38 -7.76 -5.68
N ILE A 196 5.49 -7.67 -4.36
CA ILE A 196 6.28 -6.64 -3.67
C ILE A 196 7.76 -6.79 -4.01
N TYR A 197 8.32 -7.99 -3.87
CA TYR A 197 9.73 -8.27 -4.14
C TYR A 197 10.14 -8.00 -5.58
N ARG A 198 9.21 -8.17 -6.53
CA ARG A 198 9.39 -7.87 -7.96
C ARG A 198 9.23 -6.40 -8.30
N SER A 199 8.79 -5.58 -7.38
CA SER A 199 8.57 -4.15 -7.59
C SER A 199 9.77 -3.38 -7.05
N ASN A 200 10.27 -2.42 -7.85
CA ASN A 200 11.35 -1.54 -7.40
C ASN A 200 10.79 -0.43 -6.50
N PHE A 201 10.62 -0.70 -5.23
CA PHE A 201 10.18 0.28 -4.24
C PHE A 201 11.38 0.99 -3.61
N LEU A 202 11.98 1.96 -4.30
CA LEU A 202 13.18 2.68 -3.85
C LEU A 202 13.06 3.28 -2.43
N HIS A 203 11.85 3.64 -2.01
CA HIS A 203 11.61 4.29 -0.72
C HIS A 203 11.09 3.34 0.36
N GLN A 204 10.94 2.05 0.07
CA GLN A 204 10.43 1.04 0.99
C GLN A 204 11.53 -0.02 1.25
N PRO A 205 12.44 0.19 2.21
CA PRO A 205 13.61 -0.67 2.40
C PRO A 205 13.30 -2.15 2.57
N PHE A 206 12.16 -2.49 3.21
CA PHE A 206 11.75 -3.87 3.42
C PHE A 206 11.49 -4.66 2.13
N SER A 207 11.21 -3.97 1.02
CA SER A 207 10.75 -4.61 -0.23
C SER A 207 11.81 -5.44 -0.95
N SER A 208 13.07 -5.31 -0.58
CA SER A 208 14.19 -6.03 -1.18
C SER A 208 14.59 -7.31 -0.43
N SER A 209 13.91 -7.65 0.66
CA SER A 209 14.11 -8.87 1.45
C SER A 209 12.82 -9.67 1.55
N LEU A 210 12.80 -10.89 0.98
CA LEU A 210 11.63 -11.77 1.09
C LEU A 210 11.26 -12.07 2.54
N THR A 211 12.27 -12.24 3.41
CA THR A 211 12.06 -12.47 4.83
C THR A 211 11.37 -11.29 5.50
N ASP A 212 11.82 -10.07 5.21
CA ASP A 212 11.26 -8.87 5.84
C ASP A 212 9.87 -8.54 5.30
N ILE A 213 9.64 -8.76 4.00
CA ILE A 213 8.28 -8.66 3.42
C ILE A 213 7.35 -9.65 4.12
N SER A 214 7.80 -10.90 4.30
CA SER A 214 7.00 -11.95 4.93
C SER A 214 6.70 -11.63 6.40
N ASN A 215 7.69 -11.16 7.16
CA ASN A 215 7.51 -10.77 8.55
C ASN A 215 6.54 -9.59 8.69
N LEU A 216 6.69 -8.57 7.83
CA LEU A 216 5.77 -7.43 7.82
C LEU A 216 4.35 -7.86 7.42
N TYR A 217 4.21 -8.77 6.44
CA TYR A 217 2.91 -9.32 6.04
C TYR A 217 2.22 -10.05 7.18
N ILE A 218 2.96 -10.94 7.88
CA ILE A 218 2.41 -11.71 9.01
C ILE A 218 1.99 -10.77 10.14
N HIS A 219 2.82 -9.77 10.45
CA HIS A 219 2.51 -8.79 11.48
C HIS A 219 1.27 -7.96 11.13
N HIS A 220 1.22 -7.42 9.91
CA HIS A 220 0.05 -6.70 9.40
C HIS A 220 -1.22 -7.56 9.51
N PHE A 221 -1.17 -8.83 9.05
CA PHE A 221 -2.32 -9.71 9.08
C PHE A 221 -2.83 -9.93 10.50
N LYS A 222 -1.93 -10.19 11.47
CA LYS A 222 -2.28 -10.37 12.88
C LYS A 222 -2.95 -9.13 13.47
N ILE A 223 -2.38 -7.95 13.24
CA ILE A 223 -2.95 -6.67 13.74
C ILE A 223 -4.34 -6.44 13.12
N MET A 224 -4.52 -6.68 11.84
CA MET A 224 -5.82 -6.51 11.20
C MET A 224 -6.87 -7.49 11.72
N GLN A 225 -6.49 -8.72 12.11
CA GLN A 225 -7.40 -9.64 12.78
C GLN A 225 -7.87 -9.08 14.14
N GLU A 226 -6.95 -8.60 14.97
CA GLU A 226 -7.30 -7.97 16.25
C GLU A 226 -8.18 -6.72 16.07
N TYR A 227 -7.90 -5.88 15.06
CA TYR A 227 -8.74 -4.73 14.76
C TYR A 227 -10.14 -5.12 14.28
N LYS A 228 -10.29 -6.20 13.51
CA LYS A 228 -11.59 -6.70 13.10
C LYS A 228 -12.42 -7.24 14.27
N GLU A 229 -11.79 -7.95 15.19
CA GLU A 229 -12.46 -8.41 16.40
C GLU A 229 -12.98 -7.21 17.21
N LYS A 230 -12.23 -6.11 17.26
CA LYS A 230 -12.56 -4.95 18.06
C LYS A 230 -13.44 -3.91 17.34
N TYR A 231 -13.26 -3.73 16.04
CA TYR A 231 -13.84 -2.64 15.24
C TYR A 231 -14.50 -3.16 13.94
N GLY A 232 -14.95 -4.41 13.92
CA GLY A 232 -15.46 -5.07 12.72
C GLY A 232 -16.65 -4.37 12.06
N GLU A 233 -17.38 -3.54 12.79
CA GLU A 233 -18.51 -2.76 12.26
C GLU A 233 -18.12 -1.73 11.17
N ILE A 234 -16.84 -1.32 11.12
CA ILE A 234 -16.34 -0.37 10.11
C ILE A 234 -15.29 -0.96 9.19
N ILE A 235 -14.84 -2.21 9.40
CA ILE A 235 -13.76 -2.86 8.64
C ILE A 235 -14.35 -3.93 7.72
N PHE A 236 -14.14 -3.78 6.42
CA PHE A 236 -14.59 -4.68 5.38
C PHE A 236 -13.40 -5.33 4.69
N ASP A 237 -13.44 -6.64 4.49
CA ASP A 237 -12.44 -7.33 3.67
C ASP A 237 -12.76 -7.23 2.19
N PHE A 238 -11.76 -6.89 1.41
CA PHE A 238 -11.78 -6.93 -0.03
C PHE A 238 -10.72 -7.92 -0.52
N CYS A 239 -11.15 -9.03 -1.11
CA CYS A 239 -10.28 -10.04 -1.66
C CYS A 239 -10.06 -9.81 -3.16
N TYR A 240 -8.81 -9.56 -3.55
CA TYR A 240 -8.44 -9.31 -4.96
C TYR A 240 -8.85 -10.47 -5.89
N GLU A 241 -8.67 -11.72 -5.43
CA GLU A 241 -9.01 -12.92 -6.22
C GLU A 241 -10.51 -13.03 -6.46
N ASP A 242 -11.34 -12.60 -5.51
CA ASP A 242 -12.80 -12.66 -5.65
C ASP A 242 -13.27 -11.62 -6.67
N LEU A 243 -12.67 -10.41 -6.67
CA LEU A 243 -12.97 -9.41 -7.70
C LEU A 243 -12.65 -9.93 -9.12
N ILE A 244 -11.51 -10.61 -9.29
CA ILE A 244 -11.12 -11.12 -10.61
C ILE A 244 -12.04 -12.26 -11.06
N LYS A 245 -12.44 -13.13 -10.14
CA LYS A 245 -13.32 -14.26 -10.47
C LYS A 245 -14.75 -13.85 -10.73
N ASN A 246 -15.26 -12.91 -9.95
CA ASN A 246 -16.68 -12.54 -9.94
C ASN A 246 -16.88 -11.01 -9.85
N PRO A 247 -16.45 -10.25 -10.86
CA PRO A 247 -16.48 -8.78 -10.80
C PRO A 247 -17.90 -8.23 -10.58
N ASN A 248 -18.94 -8.90 -11.09
CA ASN A 248 -20.33 -8.44 -10.98
C ASN A 248 -20.96 -8.64 -9.59
N ILE A 249 -20.29 -9.32 -8.67
CA ILE A 249 -20.84 -9.56 -7.31
C ILE A 249 -20.25 -8.57 -6.31
N ILE A 250 -19.09 -7.99 -6.63
CA ILE A 250 -18.30 -7.15 -5.71
C ILE A 250 -18.45 -5.66 -6.03
N ILE A 251 -18.92 -5.33 -7.21
CA ILE A 251 -19.22 -3.99 -7.70
C ILE A 251 -20.73 -3.76 -7.67
#